data_ab46c80cfca281d6cfbef267afef64f2
#
_entry.id   ab46c80cfca281d6cfbef267afef64f2
#
_cell.length_a   1.000
_cell.length_b   1.000
_cell.length_c   1.000
_cell.angle_alpha   90.00
_cell.angle_beta   90.00
_cell.angle_gamma   90.00
#
_symmetry.space_group_name_H-M   'P 1'
#
loop_
_entity.id
_entity.type
_entity.pdbx_description
1 polymer ?
#
loop_
_entity_poly.entity_id
_entity_poly.type
_entity_poly.pdbx_seq_one_letter_code
_entity_poly.pdbx_strand_id
1 'polypeptide(L)'
;MAENKARIYSAKKTPLHDLLPMETPISAHIDISSLCNYRCSFCFQADTKGMKAVGLKRGFMDLSLFKKIVDDLADFEAPLKKIKIGNHGEPTLHPELAKCIEYA
;
A
#
# COMPACT_ATOMS: atom_id res chain seq x y z
N MET A 1 -25.59 11.23 -1.63
CA MET A 1 -24.94 10.11 -2.35
C MET A 1 -23.61 10.57 -2.91
N ALA A 2 -22.55 9.85 -2.61
CA ALA A 2 -21.27 10.14 -3.22
C ALA A 2 -21.28 9.75 -4.70
N GLU A 3 -20.88 10.65 -5.58
CA GLU A 3 -20.71 10.34 -6.98
C GLU A 3 -19.46 9.50 -7.18
N ASN A 4 -19.60 8.36 -7.83
CA ASN A 4 -18.46 7.56 -8.27
C ASN A 4 -17.83 8.18 -9.51
N LYS A 5 -16.86 9.07 -9.30
CA LYS A 5 -16.07 9.60 -10.41
C LYS A 5 -14.79 8.81 -10.55
N ALA A 6 -14.49 8.37 -11.75
CA ALA A 6 -13.20 7.76 -12.04
C ALA A 6 -12.09 8.78 -11.73
N ARG A 7 -11.08 8.35 -10.99
CA ARG A 7 -9.99 9.23 -10.55
C ARG A 7 -9.21 9.85 -11.71
N ILE A 8 -9.15 9.15 -12.83
CA ILE A 8 -8.48 9.63 -14.04
C ILE A 8 -9.15 10.86 -14.66
N TYR A 9 -10.42 11.09 -14.33
CA TYR A 9 -11.20 12.22 -14.83
C TYR A 9 -11.37 13.34 -13.80
N SER A 10 -10.54 13.36 -12.77
CA SER A 10 -10.56 14.44 -11.78
C SER A 10 -10.33 15.78 -12.47
N ALA A 11 -11.25 16.72 -12.25
CA ALA A 11 -11.24 18.03 -12.93
C ALA A 11 -10.06 18.93 -12.53
N LYS A 12 -9.46 18.67 -11.35
CA LYS A 12 -8.34 19.48 -10.84
C LYS A 12 -7.12 18.60 -10.68
N LYS A 13 -6.26 18.60 -11.69
CA LYS A 13 -4.96 17.95 -11.62
C LYS A 13 -3.88 19.00 -11.67
N THR A 14 -2.99 18.97 -10.69
CA THR A 14 -1.78 19.77 -10.71
C THR A 14 -0.65 18.92 -11.29
N PRO A 15 0.08 19.42 -12.31
CA PRO A 15 1.24 18.70 -12.82
C PRO A 15 2.25 18.43 -11.70
N LEU A 16 2.79 17.22 -11.65
CA LEU A 16 3.71 16.81 -10.58
C LEU A 16 4.97 17.68 -10.53
N HIS A 17 5.47 18.09 -11.69
CA HIS A 17 6.67 18.94 -11.75
C HIS A 17 6.49 20.30 -11.06
N ASP A 18 5.26 20.80 -10.96
CA ASP A 18 4.97 22.06 -10.25
C ASP A 18 4.98 21.88 -8.72
N LEU A 19 4.90 20.65 -8.25
CA LEU A 19 4.86 20.32 -6.82
C LEU A 19 6.24 19.93 -6.27
N LEU A 20 7.20 19.62 -7.13
CA LEU A 20 8.52 19.16 -6.71
C LEU A 20 9.48 20.33 -6.48
N PRO A 21 10.38 20.25 -5.49
CA PRO A 21 10.49 19.16 -4.51
C PRO A 21 9.40 19.23 -3.43
N MET A 22 9.03 18.07 -2.90
CA MET A 22 8.02 17.97 -1.85
C MET A 22 8.64 17.47 -0.55
N GLU A 23 8.25 18.05 0.58
CA GLU A 23 8.69 17.61 1.90
C GLU A 23 7.86 16.43 2.41
N THR A 24 6.61 16.35 1.99
CA THR A 24 5.69 15.26 2.37
C THR A 24 5.30 14.47 1.12
N PRO A 25 5.37 13.13 1.16
CA PRO A 25 4.89 12.32 0.05
C PRO A 25 3.37 12.47 -0.13
N ILE A 26 2.91 12.32 -1.37
CA ILE A 26 1.48 12.40 -1.68
C ILE A 26 0.77 11.16 -1.16
N SER A 27 1.37 10.00 -1.32
CA SER A 27 0.79 8.72 -0.89
C SER A 27 1.88 7.77 -0.43
N ALA A 28 1.47 6.79 0.36
CA ALA A 28 2.33 5.70 0.79
C ALA A 28 1.67 4.37 0.44
N HIS A 29 2.47 3.41 0.00
CA HIS A 29 2.02 2.04 -0.23
C HIS A 29 2.62 1.16 0.85
N ILE A 30 1.77 0.47 1.61
CA ILE A 30 2.19 -0.42 2.68
C ILE A 30 1.66 -1.82 2.36
N ASP A 31 2.58 -2.75 2.13
CA ASP A 31 2.21 -4.13 1.81
C ASP A 31 2.20 -4.95 3.09
N ILE A 32 1.02 -5.18 3.65
CA ILE A 32 0.86 -5.86 4.94
C ILE A 32 0.84 -7.38 4.81
N SER A 33 0.77 -7.91 3.60
CA SER A 33 0.75 -9.34 3.34
C SER A 33 1.56 -9.65 2.10
N SER A 34 2.49 -10.59 2.21
CA SER A 34 3.17 -11.16 1.04
C SER A 34 2.52 -12.45 0.58
N LEU A 35 1.47 -12.92 1.27
CA LEU A 35 0.67 -14.06 0.85
C LEU A 35 -0.43 -13.62 -0.08
N CYS A 36 -0.74 -14.44 -1.07
CA CYS A 36 -1.83 -14.20 -2.00
C CYS A 36 -2.50 -15.51 -2.35
N ASN A 37 -3.83 -15.52 -2.40
CA ASN A 37 -4.62 -16.67 -2.79
C ASN A 37 -4.87 -16.74 -4.31
N TYR A 38 -4.40 -15.75 -5.06
CA TYR A 38 -4.44 -15.73 -6.52
C TYR A 38 -3.08 -16.08 -7.10
N ARG A 39 -3.07 -16.54 -8.34
CA ARG A 39 -1.86 -16.87 -9.10
C ARG A 39 -1.97 -16.26 -10.49
N CYS A 40 -2.07 -14.92 -10.52
CA CYS A 40 -2.14 -14.20 -11.78
C CYS A 40 -0.88 -14.44 -12.62
N SER A 41 -1.04 -14.75 -13.90
CA SER A 41 0.07 -15.11 -14.76
C SER A 41 1.11 -14.00 -14.93
N PHE A 42 0.70 -12.75 -14.76
CA PHE A 42 1.57 -11.56 -14.85
C PHE A 42 2.22 -11.18 -13.52
N CYS A 43 1.94 -11.90 -12.45
CA CYS A 43 2.45 -11.58 -11.11
C CYS A 43 3.56 -12.55 -10.72
N PHE A 44 4.63 -12.03 -10.09
CA PHE A 44 5.74 -12.86 -9.64
C PHE A 44 5.30 -13.92 -8.60
N GLN A 45 4.18 -13.73 -7.94
CA GLN A 45 3.60 -14.70 -7.00
C GLN A 45 3.26 -16.03 -7.67
N ALA A 46 3.06 -16.04 -8.99
CA ALA A 46 2.81 -17.26 -9.74
C ALA A 46 4.10 -18.08 -9.99
N ASP A 47 5.25 -17.45 -9.90
CA ASP A 47 6.54 -18.11 -10.09
C ASP A 47 7.11 -18.61 -8.76
N THR A 48 6.57 -19.75 -8.28
CA THR A 48 6.99 -20.33 -7.01
C THR A 48 8.45 -20.77 -7.02
N LYS A 49 8.96 -21.24 -8.15
CA LYS A 49 10.36 -21.65 -8.30
C LYS A 49 11.32 -20.45 -8.20
N GLY A 50 11.02 -19.39 -8.92
CA GLY A 50 11.82 -18.17 -8.89
C GLY A 50 11.84 -17.53 -7.53
N MET A 51 10.69 -17.47 -6.86
CA MET A 51 10.60 -16.93 -5.50
C MET A 51 11.43 -17.73 -4.51
N LYS A 52 11.39 -19.06 -4.60
CA LYS A 52 12.19 -19.94 -3.76
C LYS A 52 13.68 -19.80 -4.03
N ALA A 53 14.06 -19.65 -5.29
CA ALA A 53 15.46 -19.50 -5.71
C ALA A 53 16.12 -18.25 -5.14
N VAL A 54 15.37 -17.14 -5.00
CA VAL A 54 15.88 -15.87 -4.43
C VAL A 54 15.66 -15.79 -2.92
N GLY A 55 15.09 -16.81 -2.30
CA GLY A 55 14.90 -16.86 -0.85
C GLY A 55 13.81 -15.95 -0.32
N LEU A 56 12.79 -15.64 -1.12
CA LEU A 56 11.67 -14.81 -0.67
C LEU A 56 10.87 -15.50 0.41
N LYS A 57 10.71 -14.81 1.53
CA LYS A 57 9.85 -15.27 2.64
C LYS A 57 8.49 -14.61 2.53
N ARG A 58 7.45 -15.41 2.75
CA ARG A 58 6.07 -14.93 2.76
C ARG A 58 5.56 -14.84 4.18
N GLY A 59 4.75 -13.84 4.44
CA GLY A 59 4.16 -13.68 5.77
C GLY A 59 3.30 -12.43 5.85
N PHE A 60 2.94 -12.10 7.07
CA PHE A 60 2.16 -10.92 7.38
C PHE A 60 3.02 -9.93 8.16
N MET A 61 2.77 -8.64 7.92
CA MET A 61 3.39 -7.59 8.72
C MET A 61 2.78 -7.57 10.12
N ASP A 62 3.63 -7.46 11.16
CA ASP A 62 3.14 -7.28 12.53
C ASP A 62 2.37 -5.97 12.67
N LEU A 63 1.28 -5.99 13.43
CA LEU A 63 0.48 -4.80 13.68
C LEU A 63 1.31 -3.69 14.33
N SER A 64 2.24 -4.03 15.22
CA SER A 64 3.13 -3.06 15.86
C SER A 64 4.01 -2.33 14.84
N LEU A 65 4.52 -3.04 13.84
CA LEU A 65 5.30 -2.42 12.77
C LEU A 65 4.42 -1.52 11.91
N PHE A 66 3.22 -1.95 11.59
CA PHE A 66 2.27 -1.13 10.83
C PHE A 66 1.95 0.18 11.56
N LYS A 67 1.69 0.10 12.86
CA LYS A 67 1.43 1.29 13.69
C LYS A 67 2.62 2.24 13.70
N LYS A 68 3.84 1.69 13.81
CA LYS A 68 5.06 2.51 13.77
C LYS A 68 5.19 3.23 12.43
N ILE A 69 4.94 2.55 11.33
CA ILE A 69 5.00 3.16 9.99
C ILE A 69 3.99 4.31 9.89
N VAL A 70 2.75 4.09 10.32
CA VAL A 70 1.70 5.12 10.27
C VAL A 70 2.08 6.31 11.15
N ASP A 71 2.60 6.06 12.35
CA ASP A 71 3.03 7.12 13.25
C ASP A 71 4.17 7.94 12.64
N ASP A 72 5.15 7.30 12.02
CA ASP A 72 6.23 7.98 11.33
C ASP A 72 5.73 8.82 10.15
N LEU A 73 4.74 8.33 9.41
CA LEU A 73 4.11 9.08 8.32
C LEU A 73 3.34 10.30 8.82
N ALA A 74 2.78 10.23 10.03
CA ALA A 74 2.07 11.34 10.65
C ALA A 74 3.00 12.48 11.07
N ASP A 75 4.30 12.23 11.20
CA ASP A 75 5.29 13.24 11.57
C ASP A 75 5.66 14.20 10.43
N PHE A 76 5.24 13.94 9.21
CA PHE A 76 5.42 14.88 8.12
C PHE A 76 4.60 16.16 8.35
N GLU A 77 5.10 17.31 7.89
CA GLU A 77 4.44 18.60 8.09
C GLU A 77 3.02 18.66 7.56
N ALA A 78 2.79 18.04 6.41
CA ALA A 78 1.46 17.97 5.80
C ALA A 78 0.97 16.51 5.83
N PRO A 79 -0.35 16.28 5.97
CA PRO A 79 -0.87 14.92 5.93
C PRO A 79 -0.75 14.31 4.54
N LEU A 80 -0.50 13.01 4.48
CA LEU A 80 -0.56 12.28 3.23
C LEU A 80 -2.00 12.26 2.71
N LYS A 81 -2.16 12.34 1.41
CA LYS A 81 -3.49 12.30 0.80
C LYS A 81 -4.07 10.90 0.76
N LYS A 82 -3.20 9.88 0.79
CA LYS A 82 -3.63 8.50 0.59
C LYS A 82 -2.62 7.51 1.15
N ILE A 83 -3.12 6.49 1.79
CA ILE A 83 -2.36 5.28 2.12
C ILE A 83 -3.00 4.13 1.36
N LYS A 84 -2.20 3.41 0.57
CA LYS A 84 -2.64 2.22 -0.12
C LYS A 84 -2.11 1.00 0.63
N ILE A 85 -3.02 0.15 1.09
CA ILE A 85 -2.69 -1.08 1.80
C ILE A 85 -2.72 -2.24 0.82
N GLY A 86 -1.57 -2.87 0.64
CA GLY A 86 -1.42 -3.98 -0.29
C GLY A 86 -0.88 -3.56 -1.64
N ASN A 87 -0.14 -4.45 -2.25
CA ASN A 87 0.44 -4.28 -3.58
C ASN A 87 0.66 -5.64 -4.26
N HIS A 88 1.59 -6.44 -3.77
CA HIS A 88 1.91 -7.75 -4.34
C HIS A 88 1.21 -8.91 -3.66
N GLY A 89 0.81 -8.76 -2.40
CA GLY A 89 0.04 -9.74 -1.68
C GLY A 89 -1.44 -9.38 -1.63
N GLU A 90 -2.25 -10.28 -1.10
CA GLU A 90 -3.68 -10.02 -0.89
C GLU A 90 -3.89 -9.55 0.56
N PRO A 91 -4.17 -8.26 0.79
CA PRO A 91 -4.27 -7.73 2.15
C PRO A 91 -5.44 -8.33 2.95
N THR A 92 -6.48 -8.82 2.28
CA THR A 92 -7.63 -9.45 2.97
C THR A 92 -7.27 -10.75 3.66
N LEU A 93 -6.13 -11.35 3.33
CA LEU A 93 -5.62 -12.52 4.04
C LEU A 93 -5.00 -12.16 5.40
N HIS A 94 -4.65 -10.90 5.62
CA HIS A 94 -4.08 -10.48 6.88
C HIS A 94 -5.11 -10.57 8.01
N PRO A 95 -4.80 -11.28 9.12
CA PRO A 95 -5.78 -11.50 10.19
C PRO A 95 -6.19 -10.22 10.91
N GLU A 96 -5.39 -9.17 10.83
CA GLU A 96 -5.62 -7.90 11.52
C GLU A 96 -5.84 -6.73 10.56
N LEU A 97 -6.29 -7.01 9.33
CA LEU A 97 -6.55 -5.96 8.33
C LEU A 97 -7.47 -4.86 8.87
N ALA A 98 -8.55 -5.25 9.56
CA ALA A 98 -9.50 -4.28 10.11
C ALA A 98 -8.82 -3.33 11.09
N LYS A 99 -7.91 -3.83 11.94
CA LYS A 99 -7.14 -3.01 12.88
C LYS A 99 -6.16 -2.07 12.16
N CYS A 100 -5.57 -2.54 11.07
CA CYS A 100 -4.71 -1.69 10.24
C CYS A 100 -5.49 -0.52 9.64
N ILE A 101 -6.66 -0.79 9.08
CA ILE A 101 -7.51 0.25 8.47
C ILE A 101 -7.96 1.25 9.53
N GLU A 102 -8.37 0.77 10.69
CA GLU A 102 -8.85 1.61 11.77
C GLU A 102 -7.74 2.54 12.30
N TYR A 103 -6.53 2.04 12.39
CA TYR A 103 -5.40 2.81 12.90
C TYR A 103 -4.87 3.84 11.90
N ALA A 104 -4.96 3.56 10.62
CA ALA A 104 -4.43 4.42 9.57
C ALA A 104 -5.17 5.76 9.41
#